data_11cbe471639f0a78a4d38589157c623c
#
_entry.id   11cbe471639f0a78a4d38589157c623c
#
_cell.length_a   1.000
_cell.length_b   1.000
_cell.length_c   1.000
_cell.angle_alpha   90.00
_cell.angle_beta   90.00
_cell.angle_gamma   90.00
#
_symmetry.space_group_name_H-M   'P 1'
#
loop_
_entity.id
_entity.type
_entity.pdbx_description
1 polymer ?
#
loop_
_entity_poly.entity_id
_entity_poly.type
_entity_poly.pdbx_seq_one_letter_code
_entity_poly.pdbx_strand_id
1 'polypeptide(L)'
;SARIALLHYVDGEKRYILAPHGLKVDDTVISGPEVEISIGNATPLARIPLGSFVHNIEMIPGRGGRIARSAGSMAILAAKEGKMAHLKMPSGEVRLVPLKCNATIGQVGNIDHENVVWGKAGKTRWMGRRPNVRAVAMNPVDHPMGGGEGRSSGGRHT
;
A
#
# COMPACT_ATOMS: atom_id res chain seq x y z
N SER A 1 2.13 5.28 -9.07
CA SER A 1 2.83 5.09 -7.77
C SER A 1 2.32 6.08 -6.74
N ALA A 2 2.48 5.76 -5.46
CA ALA A 2 2.24 6.71 -4.37
C ALA A 2 3.18 7.92 -4.50
N ARG A 3 2.71 9.08 -4.05
CA ARG A 3 3.55 10.26 -3.90
C ARG A 3 4.29 10.18 -2.56
N ILE A 4 5.43 10.86 -2.47
CA ILE A 4 6.19 10.98 -1.24
C ILE A 4 6.22 12.45 -0.80
N ALA A 5 6.29 12.68 0.50
CA ALA A 5 6.47 14.00 1.10
C ALA A 5 7.80 14.03 1.84
N LEU A 6 8.54 15.11 1.71
CA LEU A 6 9.75 15.36 2.49
C LEU A 6 9.36 16.07 3.78
N LEU A 7 9.72 15.48 4.90
CA LEU A 7 9.57 16.08 6.22
C LEU A 7 10.87 16.70 6.66
N HIS A 8 10.77 17.89 7.25
CA HIS A 8 11.82 18.56 7.98
C HIS A 8 11.52 18.44 9.47
N TYR A 9 12.30 17.67 10.19
CA TYR A 9 12.18 17.50 11.63
C TYR A 9 12.73 18.72 12.38
N VAL A 10 12.27 18.92 13.60
CA VAL A 10 12.69 20.04 14.47
C VAL A 10 14.20 19.97 14.80
N ASP A 11 14.77 18.77 14.85
CA ASP A 11 16.21 18.52 15.05
C ASP A 11 17.06 18.69 13.78
N GLY A 12 16.44 19.08 12.65
CA GLY A 12 17.11 19.27 11.35
C GLY A 12 17.20 18.02 10.49
N GLU A 13 16.76 16.85 10.99
CA GLU A 13 16.72 15.63 10.17
C GLU A 13 15.68 15.77 9.04
N LYS A 14 15.94 15.11 7.91
CA LYS A 14 15.03 15.07 6.76
C LYS A 14 14.69 13.64 6.45
N ARG A 15 13.39 13.34 6.39
CA ARG A 15 12.87 12.00 6.04
C ARG A 15 11.76 12.08 5.01
N TYR A 16 11.66 11.03 4.20
CA TYR A 16 10.53 10.85 3.29
C TYR A 16 9.46 9.96 3.91
N ILE A 17 8.22 10.38 3.76
CA ILE A 17 7.04 9.56 4.09
C ILE A 17 6.19 9.35 2.84
N LEU A 18 5.27 8.37 2.89
CA LEU A 18 4.19 8.29 1.92
C LEU A 18 3.28 9.50 2.14
N ALA A 19 3.02 10.27 1.08
CA ALA A 19 2.14 11.42 1.19
C ALA A 19 0.68 10.98 1.33
N PRO A 20 0.00 11.24 2.46
CA PRO A 20 -1.41 10.97 2.61
C PRO A 20 -2.25 11.86 1.68
N HIS A 21 -3.45 11.40 1.37
CA HIS A 21 -4.41 12.24 0.66
C HIS A 21 -4.85 13.41 1.55
N GLY A 22 -4.79 14.61 1.01
CA GLY A 22 -5.17 15.84 1.72
C GLY A 22 -4.04 16.54 2.47
N LEU A 23 -2.85 15.93 2.59
CA LEU A 23 -1.68 16.59 3.17
C LEU A 23 -1.21 17.73 2.26
N LYS A 24 -1.00 18.90 2.83
CA LYS A 24 -0.52 20.10 2.13
C LYS A 24 0.93 20.43 2.51
N VAL A 25 1.52 21.33 1.77
CA VAL A 25 2.82 21.91 2.13
C VAL A 25 2.62 22.74 3.41
N ASP A 26 3.61 22.70 4.29
CA ASP A 26 3.64 23.33 5.61
C ASP A 26 2.70 22.73 6.69
N ASP A 27 1.98 21.65 6.35
CA ASP A 27 1.28 20.88 7.37
C ASP A 27 2.28 20.17 8.31
N THR A 28 1.95 20.18 9.61
CA THR A 28 2.75 19.47 10.62
C THR A 28 2.20 18.09 10.85
N VAL A 29 3.07 17.07 10.80
CA VAL A 29 2.73 15.67 11.10
C VAL A 29 3.55 15.18 12.30
N ILE A 30 2.92 14.39 13.15
CA ILE A 30 3.51 13.89 14.39
C ILE A 30 3.46 12.36 14.40
N SER A 31 4.53 11.75 14.87
CA SER A 31 4.59 10.30 15.09
C SER A 31 4.90 10.01 16.56
N GLY A 32 4.08 9.21 17.20
CA GLY A 32 4.28 8.88 18.63
C GLY A 32 3.14 8.05 19.21
N PRO A 33 3.29 7.65 20.49
CA PRO A 33 2.28 6.84 21.16
C PRO A 33 1.01 7.63 21.51
N GLU A 34 1.11 8.94 21.68
CA GLU A 34 0.02 9.83 22.06
C GLU A 34 0.01 11.05 21.13
N VAL A 35 -0.63 10.88 19.98
CA VAL A 35 -0.79 11.96 18.99
C VAL A 35 -2.26 12.15 18.66
N GLU A 36 -2.59 13.35 18.22
CA GLU A 36 -3.92 13.68 17.72
C GLU A 36 -4.28 12.84 16.50
N ILE A 37 -5.56 12.48 16.37
CA ILE A 37 -6.08 11.69 15.26
C ILE A 37 -6.31 12.61 14.06
N SER A 38 -5.21 12.98 13.40
CA SER A 38 -5.17 13.84 12.22
C SER A 38 -4.50 13.12 11.05
N ILE A 39 -4.86 13.54 9.83
CA ILE A 39 -4.30 12.93 8.59
C ILE A 39 -2.78 13.10 8.56
N GLY A 40 -2.08 11.99 8.32
CA GLY A 40 -0.61 11.96 8.25
C GLY A 40 0.07 11.62 9.57
N ASN A 41 -0.62 11.73 10.71
CA ASN A 41 -0.08 11.33 11.98
C ASN A 41 0.05 9.81 12.09
N ALA A 42 1.13 9.34 12.74
CA ALA A 42 1.40 7.93 12.92
C ALA A 42 1.37 7.56 14.41
N THR A 43 0.58 6.52 14.75
CA THR A 43 0.36 6.10 16.14
C THR A 43 0.06 4.60 16.21
N PRO A 44 0.23 3.94 17.37
CA PRO A 44 -0.19 2.56 17.54
C PRO A 44 -1.69 2.36 17.27
N LEU A 45 -2.04 1.24 16.64
CA LEU A 45 -3.43 0.87 16.33
C LEU A 45 -4.35 0.89 17.57
N ALA A 46 -3.78 0.67 18.76
CA ALA A 46 -4.50 0.75 20.01
C ALA A 46 -5.20 2.11 20.21
N ARG A 47 -4.59 3.19 19.77
CA ARG A 47 -5.07 4.58 19.94
C ARG A 47 -6.03 5.05 18.85
N ILE A 48 -5.95 4.46 17.66
CA ILE A 48 -6.76 4.89 16.51
C ILE A 48 -8.22 4.47 16.73
N PRO A 49 -9.22 5.35 16.54
CA PRO A 49 -10.63 5.01 16.66
C PRO A 49 -11.07 3.93 15.66
N LEU A 50 -12.09 3.16 16.03
CA LEU A 50 -12.74 2.22 15.10
C LEU A 50 -13.36 2.97 13.92
N GLY A 51 -13.37 2.36 12.75
CA GLY A 51 -13.87 2.95 11.51
C GLY A 51 -12.87 3.87 10.82
N SER A 52 -11.73 4.21 11.45
CA SER A 52 -10.72 5.07 10.83
C SER A 52 -10.03 4.41 9.64
N PHE A 53 -9.74 5.22 8.61
CA PHE A 53 -8.87 4.83 7.52
C PHE A 53 -7.41 4.92 7.96
N VAL A 54 -6.64 3.89 7.66
CA VAL A 54 -5.22 3.80 8.00
C VAL A 54 -4.42 3.26 6.83
N HIS A 55 -3.17 3.65 6.73
CA HIS A 55 -2.22 3.17 5.73
C HIS A 55 -0.83 2.99 6.34
N ASN A 56 0.12 2.49 5.55
CA ASN A 56 1.51 2.25 5.97
C ASN A 56 1.59 1.48 7.30
N ILE A 57 0.84 0.38 7.39
CA ILE A 57 0.61 -0.37 8.62
C ILE A 57 1.76 -1.36 8.86
N GLU A 58 2.24 -1.44 10.09
CA GLU A 58 3.18 -2.46 10.52
C GLU A 58 2.49 -3.82 10.69
N MET A 59 3.20 -4.89 10.37
CA MET A 59 2.78 -6.26 10.69
C MET A 59 3.38 -6.74 12.01
N ILE A 60 4.57 -6.27 12.31
CA ILE A 60 5.33 -6.57 13.52
C ILE A 60 5.79 -5.25 14.09
N PRO A 61 5.58 -5.00 15.41
CA PRO A 61 5.96 -3.73 16.00
C PRO A 61 7.42 -3.38 15.76
N GLY A 62 7.70 -2.14 15.35
CA GLY A 62 9.04 -1.60 15.12
C GLY A 62 9.73 -2.05 13.83
N ARG A 63 9.09 -2.86 12.97
CA ARG A 63 9.67 -3.27 11.67
C ARG A 63 9.33 -2.34 10.50
N GLY A 64 8.59 -1.27 10.76
CA GLY A 64 8.11 -0.34 9.75
C GLY A 64 6.90 -0.83 8.97
N GLY A 65 6.20 0.10 8.35
CA GLY A 65 4.96 -0.17 7.62
C GLY A 65 5.18 -0.98 6.35
N ARG A 66 4.34 -2.00 6.16
CA ARG A 66 4.39 -2.90 4.99
C ARG A 66 3.07 -3.00 4.23
N ILE A 67 1.96 -2.71 4.89
CA ILE A 67 0.61 -2.89 4.35
C ILE A 67 0.01 -1.55 3.95
N ALA A 68 -0.84 -1.52 2.93
CA ALA A 68 -1.55 -0.35 2.40
C ALA A 68 -0.59 0.82 2.08
N ARG A 69 0.35 0.59 1.16
CA ARG A 69 1.38 1.57 0.77
C ARG A 69 1.28 2.05 -0.67
N SER A 70 0.48 1.39 -1.49
CA SER A 70 0.29 1.76 -2.89
C SER A 70 -0.55 3.04 -3.01
N ALA A 71 -0.46 3.71 -4.17
CA ALA A 71 -1.29 4.88 -4.47
C ALA A 71 -2.78 4.58 -4.23
N GLY A 72 -3.46 5.47 -3.51
CA GLY A 72 -4.88 5.34 -3.20
C GLY A 72 -5.25 4.22 -2.22
N SER A 73 -4.30 3.42 -1.73
CA SER A 73 -4.62 2.32 -0.82
C SER A 73 -4.92 2.81 0.61
N MET A 74 -5.81 2.09 1.28
CA MET A 74 -6.15 2.28 2.69
C MET A 74 -6.67 0.97 3.27
N ALA A 75 -6.59 0.81 4.57
CA ALA A 75 -7.29 -0.22 5.33
C ALA A 75 -8.23 0.45 6.34
N ILE A 76 -9.25 -0.27 6.78
CA ILE A 76 -10.22 0.22 7.78
C ILE A 76 -9.99 -0.55 9.07
N LEU A 77 -9.86 0.16 10.18
CA LEU A 77 -9.81 -0.46 11.51
C LEU A 77 -11.24 -0.84 11.92
N ALA A 78 -11.59 -2.11 11.70
CA ALA A 78 -12.95 -2.60 11.90
C ALA A 78 -13.27 -2.91 13.36
N ALA A 79 -12.36 -3.59 14.06
CA ALA A 79 -12.54 -3.97 15.46
C ALA A 79 -11.21 -4.07 16.21
N LYS A 80 -11.28 -4.12 17.52
CA LYS A 80 -10.15 -4.40 18.42
C LYS A 80 -10.58 -5.48 19.41
N GLU A 81 -9.85 -6.57 19.47
CA GLU A 81 -10.14 -7.68 20.37
C GLU A 81 -8.86 -8.13 21.09
N GLY A 82 -8.91 -8.10 22.41
CA GLY A 82 -7.77 -8.47 23.24
C GLY A 82 -6.51 -7.65 22.91
N LYS A 83 -5.52 -8.28 22.29
CA LYS A 83 -4.24 -7.65 21.89
C LYS A 83 -4.16 -7.44 20.36
N MET A 84 -5.23 -7.69 19.61
CA MET A 84 -5.26 -7.68 18.15
C MET A 84 -6.23 -6.64 17.62
N ALA A 85 -5.89 -6.06 16.50
CA ALA A 85 -6.73 -5.20 15.67
C ALA A 85 -7.20 -5.98 14.43
N HIS A 86 -8.47 -5.85 14.09
CA HIS A 86 -9.05 -6.37 12.86
C HIS A 86 -9.02 -5.28 11.79
N LEU A 87 -8.21 -5.49 10.78
CA LEU A 87 -8.05 -4.56 9.67
C LEU A 87 -8.71 -5.10 8.41
N LYS A 88 -9.70 -4.40 7.90
CA LYS A 88 -10.27 -4.68 6.57
C LYS A 88 -9.34 -4.08 5.51
N MET A 89 -8.73 -4.96 4.75
CA MET A 89 -7.74 -4.61 3.72
C MET A 89 -8.39 -4.11 2.43
N PRO A 90 -7.64 -3.44 1.52
CA PRO A 90 -8.15 -3.05 0.20
C PRO A 90 -8.69 -4.23 -0.62
N SER A 91 -8.14 -5.43 -0.43
CA SER A 91 -8.60 -6.67 -1.07
C SER A 91 -9.94 -7.19 -0.56
N GLY A 92 -10.49 -6.60 0.52
CA GLY A 92 -11.68 -7.09 1.23
C GLY A 92 -11.40 -8.09 2.35
N GLU A 93 -10.19 -8.65 2.41
CA GLU A 93 -9.75 -9.56 3.48
C GLU A 93 -9.70 -8.84 4.83
N VAL A 94 -10.08 -9.53 5.90
CA VAL A 94 -9.87 -9.05 7.27
C VAL A 94 -8.64 -9.73 7.86
N ARG A 95 -7.66 -8.93 8.26
CA ARG A 95 -6.42 -9.40 8.88
C ARG A 95 -6.30 -8.98 10.33
N LEU A 96 -5.73 -9.89 11.13
CA LEU A 96 -5.38 -9.64 12.52
C LEU A 96 -3.95 -9.09 12.61
N VAL A 97 -3.80 -7.93 13.26
CA VAL A 97 -2.52 -7.27 13.48
C VAL A 97 -2.41 -6.88 14.95
N PRO A 98 -1.24 -7.03 15.60
CA PRO A 98 -1.08 -6.63 16.99
C PRO A 98 -1.39 -5.14 17.20
N LEU A 99 -2.12 -4.81 18.27
CA LEU A 99 -2.49 -3.41 18.60
C LEU A 99 -1.27 -2.49 18.85
N LYS A 100 -0.11 -3.07 19.16
CA LYS A 100 1.16 -2.33 19.32
C LYS A 100 1.78 -1.89 17.99
N CYS A 101 1.31 -2.41 16.85
CA CYS A 101 1.78 -1.99 15.53
C CYS A 101 1.37 -0.56 15.22
N ASN A 102 2.28 0.21 14.65
CA ASN A 102 2.01 1.56 14.20
C ASN A 102 1.29 1.56 12.85
N ALA A 103 0.46 2.56 12.64
CA ALA A 103 -0.16 2.88 11.37
C ALA A 103 -0.27 4.39 11.21
N THR A 104 -0.32 4.85 9.97
CA THR A 104 -0.54 6.26 9.63
C THR A 104 -2.02 6.48 9.33
N ILE A 105 -2.58 7.56 9.88
CA ILE A 105 -3.99 7.90 9.73
C ILE A 105 -4.25 8.47 8.35
N GLY A 106 -5.35 8.05 7.73
CA GLY A 106 -5.79 8.48 6.41
C GLY A 106 -5.51 7.48 5.29
N GLN A 107 -5.68 7.92 4.06
CA GLN A 107 -5.49 7.19 2.81
C GLN A 107 -4.21 7.65 2.12
N VAL A 108 -3.53 6.76 1.42
CA VAL A 108 -2.38 7.13 0.57
C VAL A 108 -2.84 8.05 -0.57
N GLY A 109 -2.10 9.09 -0.84
CA GLY A 109 -2.40 10.04 -1.93
C GLY A 109 -2.31 9.43 -3.33
N ASN A 110 -2.59 10.27 -4.36
CA ASN A 110 -2.65 9.87 -5.75
C ASN A 110 -3.73 8.79 -6.04
N ILE A 111 -4.95 9.07 -5.56
CA ILE A 111 -6.10 8.15 -5.62
C ILE A 111 -6.43 7.73 -7.05
N ASP A 112 -6.39 8.67 -8.00
CA ASP A 112 -6.76 8.42 -9.40
C ASP A 112 -5.70 7.65 -10.19
N HIS A 113 -4.63 7.18 -9.53
CA HIS A 113 -3.56 6.47 -10.22
C HIS A 113 -4.03 5.20 -10.95
N GLU A 114 -5.00 4.50 -10.40
CA GLU A 114 -5.58 3.28 -11.01
C GLU A 114 -6.40 3.60 -12.27
N ASN A 115 -6.99 4.80 -12.34
CA ASN A 115 -7.84 5.24 -13.44
C ASN A 115 -7.04 5.78 -14.65
N VAL A 116 -5.72 5.88 -14.52
CA VAL A 116 -4.85 6.45 -15.56
C VAL A 116 -4.75 5.52 -16.76
N VAL A 117 -5.30 5.94 -17.88
CA VAL A 117 -5.17 5.26 -19.18
C VAL A 117 -4.00 5.84 -19.95
N TRP A 118 -3.02 5.02 -20.28
CA TRP A 118 -1.80 5.46 -20.97
C TRP A 118 -1.99 5.67 -22.47
N GLY A 119 -3.07 5.18 -23.04
CA GLY A 119 -3.48 5.34 -24.44
C GLY A 119 -2.70 4.47 -25.45
N LYS A 120 -1.40 4.27 -25.27
CA LYS A 120 -0.58 3.47 -26.18
C LYS A 120 0.51 2.68 -25.46
N ALA A 121 0.85 1.52 -26.02
CA ALA A 121 1.90 0.64 -25.49
C ALA A 121 3.29 1.32 -25.44
N GLY A 122 3.60 2.19 -26.40
CA GLY A 122 4.84 2.96 -26.43
C GLY A 122 5.06 3.80 -25.18
N LYS A 123 4.00 4.42 -24.61
CA LYS A 123 4.12 5.20 -23.38
C LYS A 123 4.53 4.34 -22.19
N THR A 124 4.03 3.12 -22.11
CA THR A 124 4.43 2.15 -21.09
C THR A 124 5.91 1.77 -21.22
N ARG A 125 6.38 1.61 -22.47
CA ARG A 125 7.81 1.35 -22.76
C ARG A 125 8.70 2.52 -22.36
N TRP A 126 8.28 3.75 -22.60
CA TRP A 126 9.02 4.95 -22.18
C TRP A 126 9.17 5.07 -20.67
N MET A 127 8.24 4.49 -19.91
CA MET A 127 8.33 4.38 -18.43
C MET A 127 9.19 3.20 -17.94
N GLY A 128 9.92 2.54 -18.85
CA GLY A 128 10.81 1.43 -18.52
C GLY A 128 10.10 0.07 -18.32
N ARG A 129 8.79 -0.03 -18.59
CA ARG A 129 8.04 -1.28 -18.45
C ARG A 129 8.08 -2.07 -19.75
N ARG A 130 8.55 -3.31 -19.67
CA ARG A 130 8.47 -4.25 -20.80
C ARG A 130 7.07 -4.83 -20.94
N PRO A 131 6.69 -5.28 -22.17
CA PRO A 131 5.43 -6.00 -22.37
C PRO A 131 5.35 -7.23 -21.46
N ASN A 132 4.18 -7.49 -20.92
CA ASN A 132 3.89 -8.69 -20.15
C ASN A 132 3.37 -9.76 -21.12
N VAL A 133 4.16 -10.80 -21.36
CA VAL A 133 3.80 -11.90 -22.25
C VAL A 133 3.01 -12.94 -21.48
N ARG A 134 1.90 -13.42 -22.05
CA ARG A 134 1.09 -14.48 -21.44
C ARG A 134 1.88 -15.81 -21.44
N ALA A 135 1.81 -16.55 -20.35
CA ALA A 135 2.50 -17.84 -20.19
C ALA A 135 2.18 -18.87 -21.30
N VAL A 136 0.94 -18.88 -21.76
CA VAL A 136 0.48 -19.76 -22.88
C VAL A 136 1.19 -19.46 -24.19
N ALA A 137 1.73 -18.25 -24.37
CA ALA A 137 2.49 -17.86 -25.57
C ALA A 137 3.99 -18.18 -25.47
N MET A 138 4.43 -18.72 -24.36
CA MET A 138 5.83 -19.10 -24.13
C MET A 138 6.07 -20.56 -24.51
N ASN A 139 7.36 -20.95 -24.58
CA ASN A 139 7.77 -22.35 -24.74
C ASN A 139 7.75 -23.08 -23.38
N PRO A 140 7.73 -24.43 -23.36
CA PRO A 140 7.74 -25.21 -22.12
C PRO A 140 8.93 -24.94 -21.22
N VAL A 141 10.08 -24.54 -21.78
CA VAL A 141 11.28 -24.18 -21.04
C VAL A 141 11.13 -22.86 -20.27
N ASP A 142 10.30 -21.95 -20.77
CA ASP A 142 10.13 -20.60 -20.20
C ASP A 142 9.02 -20.55 -19.15
N HIS A 143 7.99 -21.37 -19.29
CA HIS A 143 6.86 -21.41 -18.37
C HIS A 143 6.14 -22.76 -18.38
N PRO A 144 5.65 -23.26 -17.21
CA PRO A 144 4.92 -24.54 -17.12
C PRO A 144 3.68 -24.63 -18.01
N MET A 145 3.04 -23.49 -18.31
CA MET A 145 1.88 -23.40 -19.19
C MET A 145 2.23 -23.18 -20.66
N GLY A 146 3.50 -23.14 -20.99
CA GLY A 146 3.99 -22.95 -22.36
C GLY A 146 3.96 -24.25 -23.20
N GLY A 147 4.05 -24.07 -24.51
CA GLY A 147 4.10 -25.16 -25.49
C GLY A 147 2.74 -25.58 -26.04
N GLY A 148 2.76 -26.53 -26.95
CA GLY A 148 1.61 -27.05 -27.69
C GLY A 148 1.57 -26.57 -29.14
N GLU A 149 0.69 -27.18 -29.95
CA GLU A 149 0.41 -26.76 -31.31
C GLU A 149 -0.77 -25.74 -31.33
N GLY A 150 -0.53 -24.64 -32.02
CA GLY A 150 -1.54 -23.60 -32.18
C GLY A 150 -2.07 -23.03 -30.87
N ARG A 151 -3.38 -22.89 -30.75
CA ARG A 151 -4.03 -22.36 -29.54
C ARG A 151 -4.29 -23.50 -28.55
N SER A 152 -3.34 -23.80 -27.67
CA SER A 152 -3.51 -24.78 -26.60
C SER A 152 -4.19 -24.20 -25.37
N SER A 153 -4.83 -25.04 -24.57
CA SER A 153 -5.55 -24.65 -23.34
C SER A 153 -4.65 -24.34 -22.14
N GLY A 154 -3.34 -24.41 -22.32
CA GLY A 154 -2.38 -24.31 -21.23
C GLY A 154 -2.25 -25.59 -20.41
N GLY A 155 -1.19 -25.70 -19.65
CA GLY A 155 -0.89 -26.84 -18.81
C GLY A 155 -1.72 -26.91 -17.53
N ARG A 156 -1.45 -27.92 -16.71
CA ARG A 156 -2.03 -28.03 -15.37
C ARG A 156 -1.61 -26.87 -14.49
N HIS A 157 -2.54 -26.46 -13.65
CA HIS A 157 -2.26 -25.57 -12.53
C HIS A 157 -1.28 -26.30 -11.59
N THR A 158 -0.16 -25.65 -11.26
CA THR A 158 0.77 -26.11 -10.23
C THR A 158 0.28 -25.71 -8.85
#